data_39527c6ccf9bb79c881de8c8ecf446e7
#
_entry.id   39527c6ccf9bb79c881de8c8ecf446e7
#
_cell.length_a   1.000
_cell.length_b   1.000
_cell.length_c   1.000
_cell.angle_alpha   90.00
_cell.angle_beta   90.00
_cell.angle_gamma   90.00
#
_symmetry.space_group_name_H-M   'P 1'
#
loop_
_entity.id
_entity.type
_entity.pdbx_description
1 polymer ?
#
loop_
_entity_poly.entity_id
_entity_poly.type
_entity_poly.pdbx_seq_one_letter_code
_entity_poly.pdbx_strand_id
1 'polypeptide(L)'
;MTNKQANGYGYMTEERIMIRDAARDFTMKEVLPVANQLDGPDGEIPMELRQKMADMGYFGITIPEEYGGMGMGTFEYCLICEQLSRGWMSVASMVARAQGGFIKNSMPEEMRRKYLPMVVRGEFMNASALSEPDTGSDLASMSCRAELVGDEWVLNGAKYWCTFADGADYINIFARTSKPTDPKRRGEGISCFLVEKKRGEFPPGMVGNPIPKIGYFGWKTFELALTDLRLPKENLIGEPGKAFLIMAKGLETARAHTAARAIGLAQGALEDATAYAKDRKQFGMPIAEYQAIRFKIATMATEIEAARQLMYYVCNEIDSGRRCDKEASMVKYFATEMAERVTSEAMQILGGAGYTKLFAVERYWRDARLTKIFEGTSEIQQRIIANHLLGKSVVEEMIADRAFQSTVGVRQEAA
;
A
#
# COMPACT_ATOMS: atom_id res chain seq x y z
N MET A 1 -14.12 38.10 -9.14
CA MET A 1 -13.50 37.05 -9.95
C MET A 1 -12.79 36.11 -8.99
N THR A 2 -13.43 35.04 -8.62
CA THR A 2 -12.88 34.00 -7.73
C THR A 2 -11.75 33.29 -8.48
N ASN A 3 -10.60 33.24 -7.85
CA ASN A 3 -9.37 32.63 -8.39
C ASN A 3 -9.56 31.11 -8.52
N LYS A 4 -10.19 30.67 -9.62
CA LYS A 4 -10.39 29.26 -10.02
C LYS A 4 -9.16 28.66 -10.71
N GLN A 5 -7.98 29.22 -10.48
CA GLN A 5 -6.75 28.66 -11.03
C GLN A 5 -6.35 27.39 -10.28
N ALA A 6 -6.54 26.34 -10.99
CA ALA A 6 -6.15 24.98 -10.78
C ALA A 6 -4.94 24.79 -9.83
N ASN A 7 -5.20 24.25 -8.68
CA ASN A 7 -4.19 23.59 -7.85
C ASN A 7 -3.81 22.28 -8.54
N GLY A 8 -2.79 22.29 -9.39
CA GLY A 8 -2.36 21.04 -10.04
C GLY A 8 -1.78 21.19 -11.44
N TYR A 9 -1.35 22.40 -11.83
CA TYR A 9 -0.62 22.64 -13.09
C TYR A 9 -1.22 21.95 -14.32
N GLY A 10 -2.57 21.93 -14.42
CA GLY A 10 -3.30 21.34 -15.54
C GLY A 10 -3.80 19.91 -15.35
N TYR A 11 -3.36 19.16 -14.34
CA TYR A 11 -3.90 17.83 -14.05
C TYR A 11 -5.24 17.85 -13.31
N MET A 12 -5.53 18.93 -12.57
CA MET A 12 -6.73 19.06 -11.74
C MET A 12 -7.88 19.67 -12.55
N THR A 13 -8.77 18.81 -13.04
CA THR A 13 -10.05 19.21 -13.64
C THR A 13 -11.04 19.64 -12.54
N GLU A 14 -12.15 20.29 -12.93
CA GLU A 14 -13.22 20.64 -11.98
C GLU A 14 -13.76 19.40 -11.27
N GLU A 15 -13.93 18.29 -11.96
CA GLU A 15 -14.36 17.01 -11.40
C GLU A 15 -13.36 16.47 -10.37
N ARG A 16 -12.06 16.47 -10.69
CA ARG A 16 -11.01 16.04 -9.76
C ARG A 16 -10.94 16.92 -8.51
N ILE A 17 -11.19 18.22 -8.67
CA ILE A 17 -11.29 19.14 -7.52
C ILE A 17 -12.47 18.76 -6.64
N MET A 18 -13.64 18.47 -7.23
CA MET A 18 -14.83 18.04 -6.48
C MET A 18 -14.58 16.71 -5.73
N ILE A 19 -13.96 15.73 -6.38
CA ILE A 19 -13.60 14.43 -5.79
C ILE A 19 -12.64 14.64 -4.61
N ARG A 20 -11.59 15.42 -4.80
CA ARG A 20 -10.63 15.75 -3.73
C ARG A 20 -11.32 16.40 -2.54
N ASP A 21 -12.15 17.41 -2.79
CA ASP A 21 -12.79 18.18 -1.72
C ASP A 21 -13.81 17.34 -0.97
N ALA A 22 -14.57 16.48 -1.66
CA ALA A 22 -15.47 15.51 -1.04
C ALA A 22 -14.70 14.49 -0.17
N ALA A 23 -13.59 13.95 -0.68
CA ALA A 23 -12.75 13.01 0.07
C ALA A 23 -12.12 13.68 1.30
N ARG A 24 -11.70 14.94 1.18
CA ARG A 24 -11.19 15.72 2.31
C ARG A 24 -12.27 15.98 3.37
N ASP A 25 -13.44 16.39 2.95
CA ASP A 25 -14.58 16.65 3.85
C ASP A 25 -14.95 15.37 4.63
N PHE A 26 -15.07 14.24 3.94
CA PHE A 26 -15.25 12.92 4.55
C PHE A 26 -14.14 12.60 5.55
N THR A 27 -12.90 12.83 5.17
CA THR A 27 -11.73 12.55 6.02
C THR A 27 -11.77 13.36 7.32
N MET A 28 -12.05 14.64 7.22
CA MET A 28 -12.04 15.52 8.39
C MET A 28 -13.22 15.26 9.32
N LYS A 29 -14.39 14.85 8.78
CA LYS A 29 -15.61 14.61 9.56
C LYS A 29 -15.71 13.18 10.12
N GLU A 30 -15.31 12.19 9.33
CA GLU A 30 -15.55 10.78 9.66
C GLU A 30 -14.28 10.01 10.04
N VAL A 31 -13.14 10.31 9.40
CA VAL A 31 -11.91 9.52 9.60
C VAL A 31 -11.05 10.06 10.73
N LEU A 32 -10.74 11.35 10.72
CA LEU A 32 -9.80 11.95 11.68
C LEU A 32 -10.26 11.83 13.15
N PRO A 33 -11.55 12.07 13.48
CA PRO A 33 -12.03 11.88 14.85
C PRO A 33 -11.89 10.43 15.34
N VAL A 34 -12.18 9.46 14.48
CA VAL A 34 -12.05 8.03 14.79
C VAL A 34 -10.57 7.66 14.99
N ALA A 35 -9.69 8.14 14.12
CA ALA A 35 -8.25 7.93 14.24
C ALA A 35 -7.70 8.48 15.57
N ASN A 36 -8.15 9.66 15.99
CA ASN A 36 -7.70 10.29 17.24
C ASN A 36 -8.10 9.47 18.49
N GLN A 37 -9.16 8.66 18.39
CA GLN A 37 -9.64 7.82 19.49
C GLN A 37 -9.05 6.41 19.47
N LEU A 38 -8.92 5.83 18.27
CA LEU A 38 -8.64 4.40 18.09
C LEU A 38 -7.23 4.06 17.59
N ASP A 39 -6.37 5.07 17.30
CA ASP A 39 -5.01 4.78 16.86
C ASP A 39 -4.15 4.27 18.04
N GLY A 40 -4.09 2.97 18.16
CA GLY A 40 -3.34 2.25 19.19
C GLY A 40 -3.18 0.77 18.87
N PRO A 41 -2.38 0.02 19.66
CA PRO A 41 -2.07 -1.39 19.39
C PRO A 41 -3.31 -2.30 19.25
N ASP A 42 -4.36 -2.01 20.02
CA ASP A 42 -5.62 -2.76 20.02
C ASP A 42 -6.74 -2.09 19.24
N GLY A 43 -6.46 -0.93 18.62
CA GLY A 43 -7.46 -0.19 17.86
C GLY A 43 -7.72 -0.83 16.50
N GLU A 44 -9.00 -0.89 16.13
CA GLU A 44 -9.45 -1.41 14.85
C GLU A 44 -10.33 -0.38 14.13
N ILE A 45 -10.28 -0.37 12.80
CA ILE A 45 -11.15 0.48 11.97
C ILE A 45 -12.59 -0.04 12.14
N PRO A 46 -13.53 0.78 12.67
CA PRO A 46 -14.90 0.34 12.93
C PRO A 46 -15.64 -0.06 11.65
N MET A 47 -16.51 -1.05 11.76
CA MET A 47 -17.39 -1.49 10.64
C MET A 47 -18.26 -0.35 10.13
N GLU A 48 -18.72 0.55 11.01
CA GLU A 48 -19.49 1.73 10.61
C GLU A 48 -18.71 2.64 9.67
N LEU A 49 -17.44 2.92 9.98
CA LEU A 49 -16.58 3.72 9.10
C LEU A 49 -16.35 3.01 7.76
N ARG A 50 -16.16 1.68 7.79
CA ARG A 50 -16.02 0.87 6.58
C ARG A 50 -17.27 0.95 5.71
N GLN A 51 -18.49 0.91 6.30
CA GLN A 51 -19.74 1.06 5.57
C GLN A 51 -19.85 2.46 4.94
N LYS A 52 -19.56 3.51 5.69
CA LYS A 52 -19.51 4.88 5.15
C LYS A 52 -18.55 5.01 3.97
N MET A 53 -17.39 4.34 3.99
CA MET A 53 -16.46 4.31 2.86
C MET A 53 -17.05 3.58 1.65
N ALA A 54 -17.79 2.49 1.85
CA ALA A 54 -18.49 1.79 0.78
C ALA A 54 -19.59 2.67 0.16
N ASP A 55 -20.37 3.36 0.97
CA ASP A 55 -21.43 4.28 0.54
C ASP A 55 -20.87 5.46 -0.27
N MET A 56 -19.66 5.90 0.01
CA MET A 56 -18.89 6.88 -0.79
C MET A 56 -18.30 6.29 -2.08
N GLY A 57 -18.46 4.99 -2.35
CA GLY A 57 -17.90 4.30 -3.51
C GLY A 57 -16.39 4.03 -3.45
N TYR A 58 -15.73 4.27 -2.32
CA TYR A 58 -14.26 4.17 -2.22
C TYR A 58 -13.71 2.75 -2.41
N PHE A 59 -14.55 1.73 -2.30
CA PHE A 59 -14.16 0.34 -2.55
C PHE A 59 -14.31 -0.08 -4.02
N GLY A 60 -14.90 0.76 -4.86
CA GLY A 60 -15.11 0.49 -6.27
C GLY A 60 -14.47 1.50 -7.23
N ILE A 61 -13.53 2.34 -6.78
CA ILE A 61 -13.00 3.45 -7.60
C ILE A 61 -12.52 2.95 -8.97
N THR A 62 -11.70 1.91 -9.02
CA THR A 62 -11.13 1.38 -10.27
C THR A 62 -11.86 0.13 -10.80
N ILE A 63 -12.96 -0.27 -10.16
CA ILE A 63 -13.79 -1.39 -10.63
C ILE A 63 -14.73 -0.86 -11.72
N PRO A 64 -14.89 -1.56 -12.86
CA PRO A 64 -15.81 -1.14 -13.91
C PRO A 64 -17.25 -0.99 -13.44
N GLU A 65 -18.00 -0.07 -14.07
CA GLU A 65 -19.41 0.22 -13.75
C GLU A 65 -20.30 -1.01 -13.90
N GLU A 66 -20.02 -1.91 -14.84
CA GLU A 66 -20.76 -3.16 -15.06
C GLU A 66 -20.77 -4.09 -13.82
N TYR A 67 -19.81 -3.91 -12.88
CA TYR A 67 -19.76 -4.61 -11.60
C TYR A 67 -20.17 -3.72 -10.40
N GLY A 68 -20.73 -2.53 -10.69
CA GLY A 68 -21.16 -1.57 -9.67
C GLY A 68 -20.07 -0.63 -9.16
N GLY A 69 -18.89 -0.62 -9.78
CA GLY A 69 -17.81 0.30 -9.46
C GLY A 69 -17.97 1.68 -10.10
N MET A 70 -16.99 2.55 -9.90
CA MET A 70 -16.97 3.91 -10.46
C MET A 70 -16.29 4.02 -11.81
N GLY A 71 -15.54 2.99 -12.25
CA GLY A 71 -14.81 2.98 -13.52
C GLY A 71 -13.72 4.04 -13.66
N MET A 72 -13.27 4.64 -12.56
CA MET A 72 -12.28 5.71 -12.54
C MET A 72 -10.84 5.19 -12.67
N GLY A 73 -9.91 6.11 -12.88
CA GLY A 73 -8.49 5.82 -13.06
C GLY A 73 -7.66 5.77 -11.77
N THR A 74 -6.36 5.55 -11.96
CA THR A 74 -5.35 5.61 -10.90
C THR A 74 -5.24 7.01 -10.31
N PHE A 75 -5.53 8.05 -11.11
CA PHE A 75 -5.46 9.43 -10.65
C PHE A 75 -6.48 9.69 -9.54
N GLU A 76 -7.75 9.40 -9.76
CA GLU A 76 -8.83 9.58 -8.78
C GLU A 76 -8.62 8.67 -7.57
N TYR A 77 -8.15 7.45 -7.79
CA TYR A 77 -7.77 6.53 -6.71
C TYR A 77 -6.70 7.12 -5.79
N CYS A 78 -5.62 7.65 -6.34
CA CYS A 78 -4.55 8.27 -5.57
C CYS A 78 -5.00 9.58 -4.90
N LEU A 79 -5.82 10.38 -5.58
CA LEU A 79 -6.35 11.63 -5.06
C LEU A 79 -7.21 11.40 -3.80
N ILE A 80 -8.10 10.42 -3.83
CA ILE A 80 -8.92 10.03 -2.67
C ILE A 80 -8.02 9.49 -1.54
N CYS A 81 -7.07 8.61 -1.86
CA CYS A 81 -6.19 8.01 -0.86
C CYS A 81 -5.26 9.03 -0.19
N GLU A 82 -4.81 10.06 -0.89
CA GLU A 82 -4.07 11.17 -0.29
C GLU A 82 -4.91 11.85 0.81
N GLN A 83 -6.17 12.17 0.52
CA GLN A 83 -7.04 12.82 1.50
C GLN A 83 -7.35 11.91 2.69
N LEU A 84 -7.68 10.65 2.47
CA LEU A 84 -7.94 9.68 3.54
C LEU A 84 -6.71 9.48 4.45
N SER A 85 -5.52 9.44 3.86
CA SER A 85 -4.27 9.28 4.62
C SER A 85 -3.94 10.48 5.50
N ARG A 86 -4.39 11.69 5.15
CA ARG A 86 -4.33 12.88 6.02
C ARG A 86 -5.04 12.63 7.35
N GLY A 87 -6.10 11.84 7.37
CA GLY A 87 -6.82 11.46 8.59
C GLY A 87 -6.20 10.23 9.27
N TRP A 88 -6.09 9.12 8.53
CA TRP A 88 -5.55 7.85 9.02
C TRP A 88 -5.03 6.99 7.86
N MET A 89 -3.74 6.71 7.83
CA MET A 89 -3.12 5.95 6.74
C MET A 89 -3.74 4.56 6.55
N SER A 90 -4.16 3.91 7.63
CA SER A 90 -4.80 2.59 7.55
C SER A 90 -6.13 2.62 6.81
N VAL A 91 -6.92 3.70 6.97
CA VAL A 91 -8.17 3.90 6.21
C VAL A 91 -7.89 4.08 4.71
N ALA A 92 -6.88 4.89 4.35
CA ALA A 92 -6.44 5.01 2.95
C ALA A 92 -5.97 3.66 2.40
N SER A 93 -5.26 2.87 3.20
CA SER A 93 -4.78 1.55 2.81
C SER A 93 -5.89 0.51 2.70
N MET A 94 -7.02 0.68 3.42
CA MET A 94 -8.20 -0.18 3.30
C MET A 94 -8.82 -0.08 1.90
N VAL A 95 -8.77 1.08 1.25
CA VAL A 95 -9.22 1.24 -0.14
C VAL A 95 -8.50 0.25 -1.07
N ALA A 96 -7.19 0.03 -0.89
CA ALA A 96 -6.43 -0.94 -1.68
C ALA A 96 -6.89 -2.40 -1.49
N ARG A 97 -7.50 -2.72 -0.33
CA ARG A 97 -8.03 -4.06 -0.03
C ARG A 97 -9.33 -4.37 -0.78
N ALA A 98 -9.95 -3.35 -1.36
CA ALA A 98 -11.23 -3.45 -2.03
C ALA A 98 -11.19 -3.05 -3.52
N GLN A 99 -10.03 -2.94 -4.17
CA GLN A 99 -9.99 -2.66 -5.61
C GLN A 99 -10.09 -3.92 -6.50
N GLY A 100 -10.22 -5.10 -5.90
CA GLY A 100 -10.43 -6.36 -6.61
C GLY A 100 -9.30 -6.76 -7.58
N GLY A 101 -8.08 -6.22 -7.41
CA GLY A 101 -7.03 -6.23 -8.42
C GLY A 101 -6.75 -7.59 -9.07
N PHE A 102 -6.55 -8.66 -8.29
CA PHE A 102 -6.33 -10.01 -8.84
C PHE A 102 -7.60 -10.60 -9.43
N ILE A 103 -8.76 -10.41 -8.77
CA ILE A 103 -10.05 -10.88 -9.26
C ILE A 103 -10.38 -10.21 -10.60
N LYS A 104 -10.33 -8.89 -10.64
CA LYS A 104 -10.62 -8.06 -11.83
C LYS A 104 -9.77 -8.45 -13.05
N ASN A 105 -8.48 -8.68 -12.83
CA ASN A 105 -7.51 -8.82 -13.92
C ASN A 105 -7.22 -10.28 -14.33
N SER A 106 -7.59 -11.28 -13.52
CA SER A 106 -7.06 -12.64 -13.70
C SER A 106 -8.06 -13.77 -13.41
N MET A 107 -9.27 -13.45 -12.96
CA MET A 107 -10.31 -14.46 -12.73
C MET A 107 -11.26 -14.54 -13.93
N PRO A 108 -11.90 -15.72 -14.14
CA PRO A 108 -12.97 -15.88 -15.13
C PRO A 108 -14.13 -14.92 -14.90
N GLU A 109 -14.90 -14.64 -15.95
CA GLU A 109 -16.01 -13.70 -15.92
C GLU A 109 -17.06 -14.04 -14.84
N GLU A 110 -17.37 -15.32 -14.69
CA GLU A 110 -18.32 -15.81 -13.66
C GLU A 110 -17.86 -15.38 -12.26
N MET A 111 -16.58 -15.54 -11.93
CA MET A 111 -16.01 -15.16 -10.65
C MET A 111 -15.97 -13.64 -10.47
N ARG A 112 -15.69 -12.89 -11.55
CA ARG A 112 -15.75 -11.43 -11.53
C ARG A 112 -17.16 -10.94 -11.18
N ARG A 113 -18.20 -11.48 -11.85
CA ARG A 113 -19.62 -11.16 -11.56
C ARG A 113 -20.06 -11.54 -10.17
N LYS A 114 -19.48 -12.61 -9.61
CA LYS A 114 -19.77 -13.03 -8.22
C LYS A 114 -19.14 -12.07 -7.21
N TYR A 115 -17.83 -11.79 -7.34
CA TYR A 115 -17.07 -11.16 -6.26
C TYR A 115 -16.96 -9.64 -6.36
N LEU A 116 -16.83 -9.06 -7.57
CA LEU A 116 -16.60 -7.61 -7.68
C LEU A 116 -17.74 -6.76 -7.12
N PRO A 117 -19.02 -7.09 -7.30
CA PRO A 117 -20.10 -6.36 -6.60
C PRO A 117 -20.00 -6.44 -5.09
N MET A 118 -19.56 -7.56 -4.52
CA MET A 118 -19.35 -7.71 -3.07
C MET A 118 -18.16 -6.86 -2.60
N VAL A 119 -17.09 -6.77 -3.42
CA VAL A 119 -15.94 -5.89 -3.14
C VAL A 119 -16.39 -4.45 -3.07
N VAL A 120 -17.18 -3.97 -4.03
CA VAL A 120 -17.69 -2.59 -4.09
C VAL A 120 -18.49 -2.24 -2.82
N ARG A 121 -19.30 -3.16 -2.32
CA ARG A 121 -20.07 -2.97 -1.08
C ARG A 121 -19.25 -3.18 0.21
N GLY A 122 -17.95 -3.47 0.10
CA GLY A 122 -17.08 -3.74 1.26
C GLY A 122 -17.36 -5.08 1.97
N GLU A 123 -18.07 -5.99 1.32
CA GLU A 123 -18.43 -7.31 1.83
C GLU A 123 -17.37 -8.38 1.56
N PHE A 124 -16.46 -8.13 0.61
CA PHE A 124 -15.43 -9.09 0.18
C PHE A 124 -14.07 -8.41 0.04
N MET A 125 -13.35 -8.26 1.14
CA MET A 125 -12.06 -7.57 1.21
C MET A 125 -10.89 -8.53 1.34
N ASN A 126 -9.75 -8.15 0.73
CA ASN A 126 -8.59 -9.01 0.69
C ASN A 126 -7.53 -8.69 1.75
N ALA A 127 -6.75 -9.72 2.09
CA ALA A 127 -5.37 -9.61 2.53
C ALA A 127 -4.46 -10.28 1.50
N SER A 128 -3.16 -9.92 1.51
CA SER A 128 -2.18 -10.52 0.59
C SER A 128 -1.01 -11.06 1.39
N ALA A 129 -0.69 -12.33 1.16
CA ALA A 129 0.37 -13.08 1.80
C ALA A 129 1.48 -13.40 0.78
N LEU A 130 2.41 -12.44 0.60
CA LEU A 130 3.54 -12.55 -0.35
C LEU A 130 4.83 -12.90 0.37
N SER A 131 5.28 -12.00 1.26
CA SER A 131 6.56 -12.11 1.96
C SER A 131 6.60 -13.33 2.88
N GLU A 132 7.81 -13.83 3.11
CA GLU A 132 8.10 -14.92 4.04
C GLU A 132 9.11 -14.45 5.08
N PRO A 133 9.36 -15.19 6.17
CA PRO A 133 10.35 -14.79 7.17
C PRO A 133 11.70 -14.44 6.56
N ASP A 134 12.15 -15.19 5.56
CA ASP A 134 13.46 -15.03 4.90
C ASP A 134 13.38 -14.28 3.56
N THR A 135 12.20 -13.92 3.06
CA THR A 135 12.02 -13.25 1.76
C THR A 135 11.07 -12.06 1.82
N GLY A 136 11.63 -10.85 1.67
CA GLY A 136 10.87 -9.60 1.54
C GLY A 136 11.19 -8.94 0.19
N SER A 137 12.35 -8.27 0.08
CA SER A 137 12.78 -7.61 -1.16
C SER A 137 13.07 -8.60 -2.29
N ASP A 138 13.48 -9.82 -1.98
CA ASP A 138 13.71 -10.91 -2.94
C ASP A 138 12.54 -11.90 -2.99
N LEU A 139 11.34 -11.40 -3.34
CA LEU A 139 10.12 -12.21 -3.42
C LEU A 139 10.25 -13.43 -4.35
N ALA A 140 11.12 -13.35 -5.34
CA ALA A 140 11.36 -14.46 -6.27
C ALA A 140 12.06 -15.67 -5.62
N SER A 141 12.58 -15.53 -4.41
CA SER A 141 13.18 -16.63 -3.62
C SER A 141 12.20 -17.30 -2.65
N MET A 142 10.89 -17.01 -2.73
CA MET A 142 9.91 -17.64 -1.83
C MET A 142 9.97 -19.16 -1.85
N SER A 143 9.82 -19.75 -0.66
CA SER A 143 9.91 -21.17 -0.39
C SER A 143 8.57 -21.85 -0.09
N CYS A 144 7.54 -21.10 0.28
CA CYS A 144 6.18 -21.61 0.43
C CYS A 144 5.75 -22.30 -0.87
N ARG A 145 5.32 -23.55 -0.77
CA ARG A 145 5.02 -24.39 -1.94
C ARG A 145 3.55 -24.78 -1.99
N ALA A 146 3.07 -25.06 -3.19
CA ALA A 146 1.76 -25.61 -3.45
C ALA A 146 1.90 -26.78 -4.43
N GLU A 147 1.35 -27.92 -4.07
CA GLU A 147 1.36 -29.16 -4.87
C GLU A 147 -0.07 -29.56 -5.20
N LEU A 148 -0.32 -29.95 -6.45
CA LEU A 148 -1.63 -30.45 -6.87
C LEU A 148 -1.72 -31.92 -6.56
N VAL A 149 -2.62 -32.30 -5.66
CA VAL A 149 -2.86 -33.70 -5.24
C VAL A 149 -4.33 -34.04 -5.55
N GLY A 150 -4.54 -34.80 -6.61
CA GLY A 150 -5.89 -35.02 -7.15
C GLY A 150 -6.49 -33.70 -7.68
N ASP A 151 -7.62 -33.30 -7.15
CA ASP A 151 -8.33 -32.07 -7.49
C ASP A 151 -8.11 -30.94 -6.46
N GLU A 152 -7.13 -31.07 -5.58
CA GLU A 152 -6.84 -30.08 -4.54
C GLU A 152 -5.38 -29.60 -4.60
N TRP A 153 -5.19 -28.30 -4.37
CA TRP A 153 -3.89 -27.73 -4.05
C TRP A 153 -3.61 -27.89 -2.57
N VAL A 154 -2.43 -28.40 -2.23
CA VAL A 154 -1.94 -28.53 -0.84
C VAL A 154 -0.80 -27.54 -0.64
N LEU A 155 -1.01 -26.55 0.22
CA LEU A 155 -0.06 -25.47 0.49
C LEU A 155 0.67 -25.73 1.82
N ASN A 156 2.00 -25.58 1.79
CA ASN A 156 2.88 -25.73 2.95
C ASN A 156 3.94 -24.63 2.97
N GLY A 157 4.18 -24.05 4.14
CA GLY A 157 5.20 -23.03 4.36
C GLY A 157 4.78 -21.96 5.35
N ALA A 158 5.44 -20.81 5.30
CA ALA A 158 5.13 -19.66 6.15
C ALA A 158 5.00 -18.38 5.33
N LYS A 159 4.17 -17.46 5.80
CA LYS A 159 4.04 -16.09 5.26
C LYS A 159 4.21 -15.08 6.39
N TYR A 160 4.76 -13.92 6.05
CA TYR A 160 5.07 -12.88 7.03
C TYR A 160 4.55 -11.53 6.57
N TRP A 161 4.24 -10.64 7.51
CA TRP A 161 3.71 -9.29 7.23
C TRP A 161 2.35 -9.28 6.53
N CYS A 162 1.50 -10.30 6.75
CA CYS A 162 0.16 -10.33 6.18
C CYS A 162 -0.78 -9.38 6.95
N THR A 163 -0.85 -8.13 6.52
CA THR A 163 -1.70 -7.11 7.15
C THR A 163 -3.17 -7.39 6.86
N PHE A 164 -4.02 -7.25 7.89
CA PHE A 164 -5.46 -7.44 7.81
C PHE A 164 -5.90 -8.91 7.58
N ALA A 165 -5.04 -9.90 7.88
CA ALA A 165 -5.38 -11.30 7.62
C ALA A 165 -6.60 -11.80 8.39
N ASP A 166 -6.82 -11.36 9.62
CA ASP A 166 -7.99 -11.71 10.45
C ASP A 166 -9.27 -11.02 9.95
N GLY A 167 -9.20 -9.73 9.62
CA GLY A 167 -10.34 -8.93 9.19
C GLY A 167 -10.76 -9.12 7.73
N ALA A 168 -9.95 -9.81 6.93
CA ALA A 168 -10.22 -10.07 5.51
C ALA A 168 -11.28 -11.18 5.31
N ASP A 169 -11.97 -11.12 4.18
CA ASP A 169 -12.91 -12.16 3.74
C ASP A 169 -12.21 -13.23 2.88
N TYR A 170 -11.07 -12.86 2.29
CA TYR A 170 -10.18 -13.80 1.60
C TYR A 170 -8.73 -13.34 1.66
N ILE A 171 -7.82 -14.30 1.50
CA ILE A 171 -6.38 -14.06 1.45
C ILE A 171 -5.85 -14.52 0.10
N ASN A 172 -5.15 -13.63 -0.61
CA ASN A 172 -4.35 -14.01 -1.77
C ASN A 172 -3.00 -14.56 -1.27
N ILE A 173 -2.79 -15.88 -1.42
CA ILE A 173 -1.56 -16.55 -1.01
C ILE A 173 -0.71 -16.84 -2.24
N PHE A 174 0.53 -16.38 -2.21
CA PHE A 174 1.52 -16.67 -3.24
C PHE A 174 2.38 -17.86 -2.81
N ALA A 175 2.45 -18.88 -3.65
CA ALA A 175 3.24 -20.08 -3.39
C ALA A 175 3.89 -20.61 -4.67
N ARG A 176 4.97 -21.34 -4.52
CA ARG A 176 5.70 -21.95 -5.62
C ARG A 176 5.04 -23.26 -6.02
N THR A 177 4.63 -23.36 -7.28
CA THR A 177 4.05 -24.58 -7.88
C THR A 177 5.04 -25.34 -8.77
N SER A 178 6.12 -24.68 -9.22
CA SER A 178 7.21 -25.33 -9.95
C SER A 178 8.53 -24.58 -9.75
N LYS A 179 9.63 -25.25 -10.01
CA LYS A 179 10.97 -24.63 -9.99
C LYS A 179 11.13 -23.73 -11.22
N PRO A 180 11.79 -22.56 -11.08
CA PRO A 180 12.16 -21.75 -12.24
C PRO A 180 13.21 -22.50 -13.09
N THR A 181 13.17 -22.30 -14.40
CA THR A 181 14.09 -22.97 -15.35
C THR A 181 15.25 -22.06 -15.80
N ASP A 182 15.13 -20.75 -15.55
CA ASP A 182 16.07 -19.74 -16.01
C ASP A 182 16.38 -18.76 -14.85
N PRO A 183 17.65 -18.50 -14.51
CA PRO A 183 18.05 -17.54 -13.48
C PRO A 183 17.54 -16.13 -13.74
N LYS A 184 17.33 -15.76 -15.00
CA LYS A 184 16.76 -14.44 -15.36
C LYS A 184 15.24 -14.35 -15.14
N ARG A 185 14.57 -15.49 -14.95
CA ARG A 185 13.11 -15.61 -14.78
C ARG A 185 12.72 -16.27 -13.46
N ARG A 186 13.42 -15.95 -12.38
CA ARG A 186 13.24 -16.56 -11.05
C ARG A 186 11.80 -16.49 -10.50
N GLY A 187 11.00 -15.53 -10.94
CA GLY A 187 9.59 -15.41 -10.61
C GLY A 187 8.67 -16.41 -11.33
N GLU A 188 9.17 -17.17 -12.31
CA GLU A 188 8.41 -18.28 -12.89
C GLU A 188 8.18 -19.39 -11.85
N GLY A 189 7.06 -20.07 -12.00
CA GLY A 189 6.67 -21.13 -11.05
C GLY A 189 6.01 -20.62 -9.77
N ILE A 190 5.76 -19.32 -9.64
CA ILE A 190 4.99 -18.75 -8.55
C ILE A 190 3.54 -18.58 -8.99
N SER A 191 2.62 -19.13 -8.20
CA SER A 191 1.17 -19.07 -8.38
C SER A 191 0.50 -18.26 -7.28
N CYS A 192 -0.72 -17.80 -7.52
CA CYS A 192 -1.54 -17.09 -6.54
C CYS A 192 -2.83 -17.86 -6.30
N PHE A 193 -3.23 -18.00 -5.05
CA PHE A 193 -4.42 -18.74 -4.63
C PHE A 193 -5.35 -17.82 -3.85
N LEU A 194 -6.64 -17.86 -4.17
CA LEU A 194 -7.69 -17.19 -3.41
C LEU A 194 -8.16 -18.11 -2.30
N VAL A 195 -7.95 -17.72 -1.05
CA VAL A 195 -8.37 -18.49 0.14
C VAL A 195 -9.51 -17.74 0.82
N GLU A 196 -10.74 -18.17 0.54
CA GLU A 196 -11.93 -17.63 1.23
C GLU A 196 -11.89 -18.01 2.71
N LYS A 197 -12.34 -17.13 3.59
CA LYS A 197 -12.42 -17.34 5.02
C LYS A 197 -13.48 -16.48 5.67
N LYS A 198 -13.89 -16.85 6.88
CA LYS A 198 -14.67 -15.95 7.73
C LYS A 198 -13.76 -14.95 8.43
N ARG A 199 -14.27 -13.74 8.65
CA ARG A 199 -13.59 -12.71 9.44
C ARG A 199 -13.37 -13.22 10.87
N GLY A 200 -12.19 -12.95 11.41
CA GLY A 200 -11.78 -13.40 12.76
C GLY A 200 -11.32 -14.85 12.83
N GLU A 201 -11.51 -15.66 11.79
CA GLU A 201 -11.14 -17.08 11.76
C GLU A 201 -10.08 -17.34 10.69
N PHE A 202 -9.27 -18.39 10.89
CA PHE A 202 -8.37 -18.94 9.87
C PHE A 202 -8.87 -20.34 9.46
N PRO A 203 -8.78 -20.73 8.18
CA PRO A 203 -9.25 -22.03 7.72
C PRO A 203 -8.36 -23.17 8.26
N PRO A 204 -8.84 -24.42 8.27
CA PRO A 204 -8.02 -25.58 8.61
C PRO A 204 -6.73 -25.62 7.80
N GLY A 205 -5.60 -25.89 8.46
CA GLY A 205 -4.27 -25.88 7.83
C GLY A 205 -3.61 -24.50 7.81
N MET A 206 -4.24 -23.44 8.35
CA MET A 206 -3.66 -22.11 8.52
C MET A 206 -3.73 -21.66 9.99
N VAL A 207 -2.60 -21.19 10.51
CA VAL A 207 -2.51 -20.55 11.82
C VAL A 207 -1.92 -19.16 11.64
N GLY A 208 -2.56 -18.15 12.23
CA GLY A 208 -2.11 -16.76 12.19
C GLY A 208 -1.78 -16.22 13.58
N ASN A 209 -0.59 -15.65 13.75
CA ASN A 209 -0.18 -14.97 14.97
C ASN A 209 0.04 -13.47 14.71
N PRO A 210 -0.53 -12.57 15.51
CA PRO A 210 -0.34 -11.13 15.32
C PRO A 210 1.09 -10.71 15.66
N ILE A 211 1.65 -9.84 14.84
CA ILE A 211 2.99 -9.25 14.99
C ILE A 211 2.83 -7.89 15.67
N PRO A 212 3.44 -7.64 16.84
CA PRO A 212 3.47 -6.33 17.48
C PRO A 212 4.14 -5.28 16.59
N LYS A 213 3.52 -4.11 16.45
CA LYS A 213 3.97 -3.00 15.59
C LYS A 213 4.10 -1.71 16.38
N ILE A 214 4.91 -0.78 15.89
CA ILE A 214 5.05 0.56 16.48
C ILE A 214 4.08 1.59 15.90
N GLY A 215 3.38 1.28 14.80
CA GLY A 215 2.45 2.15 14.08
C GLY A 215 1.60 1.38 13.10
N TYR A 216 0.90 2.11 12.19
CA TYR A 216 0.00 1.52 11.22
C TYR A 216 -1.11 0.73 11.91
N PHE A 217 -1.64 1.33 12.98
CA PHE A 217 -2.74 0.79 13.75
C PHE A 217 -4.08 0.93 13.00
N GLY A 218 -5.16 0.39 13.56
CA GLY A 218 -6.45 0.25 12.90
C GLY A 218 -6.70 -1.14 12.33
N TRP A 219 -5.68 -1.99 12.32
CA TRP A 219 -5.69 -3.41 11.98
C TRP A 219 -4.43 -4.12 12.47
N LYS A 220 -4.48 -5.45 12.48
CA LYS A 220 -3.34 -6.29 12.85
C LYS A 220 -2.56 -6.75 11.60
N THR A 221 -1.32 -7.11 11.82
CA THR A 221 -0.44 -7.74 10.82
C THR A 221 -0.01 -9.10 11.35
N PHE A 222 0.00 -10.11 10.52
CA PHE A 222 0.18 -11.50 10.95
C PHE A 222 1.39 -12.16 10.31
N GLU A 223 1.99 -13.07 11.04
CA GLU A 223 2.66 -14.25 10.49
C GLU A 223 1.62 -15.34 10.28
N LEU A 224 1.74 -16.11 9.19
CA LEU A 224 0.86 -17.22 8.84
C LEU A 224 1.69 -18.48 8.66
N ALA A 225 1.35 -19.54 9.39
CA ALA A 225 1.89 -20.88 9.17
C ALA A 225 0.87 -21.70 8.38
N LEU A 226 1.33 -22.35 7.32
CA LEU A 226 0.53 -23.20 6.44
C LEU A 226 1.03 -24.63 6.57
N THR A 227 0.13 -25.54 6.99
CA THR A 227 0.41 -26.96 7.14
C THR A 227 -0.73 -27.73 6.49
N ASP A 228 -0.46 -28.30 5.32
CA ASP A 228 -1.43 -29.03 4.51
C ASP A 228 -2.74 -28.24 4.30
N LEU A 229 -2.62 -26.93 4.05
CA LEU A 229 -3.77 -26.11 3.69
C LEU A 229 -4.30 -26.56 2.32
N ARG A 230 -5.50 -27.14 2.33
CA ARG A 230 -6.14 -27.71 1.14
C ARG A 230 -7.09 -26.72 0.51
N LEU A 231 -6.98 -26.56 -0.80
CA LEU A 231 -7.81 -25.67 -1.60
C LEU A 231 -8.28 -26.39 -2.86
N PRO A 232 -9.54 -26.22 -3.26
CA PRO A 232 -10.01 -26.66 -4.57
C PRO A 232 -9.13 -26.13 -5.71
N LYS A 233 -9.00 -26.86 -6.79
CA LYS A 233 -8.13 -26.47 -7.93
C LYS A 233 -8.52 -25.14 -8.56
N GLU A 234 -9.81 -24.81 -8.53
CA GLU A 234 -10.39 -23.55 -9.03
C GLU A 234 -10.02 -22.31 -8.23
N ASN A 235 -9.47 -22.48 -7.02
CA ASN A 235 -8.98 -21.35 -6.21
C ASN A 235 -7.66 -20.76 -6.72
N LEU A 236 -7.05 -21.39 -7.74
CA LEU A 236 -5.91 -20.80 -8.44
C LEU A 236 -6.34 -19.57 -9.24
N ILE A 237 -5.66 -18.45 -9.03
CA ILE A 237 -5.88 -17.21 -9.77
C ILE A 237 -4.99 -17.15 -11.02
N GLY A 238 -5.60 -17.17 -12.19
CA GLY A 238 -4.89 -17.16 -13.48
C GLY A 238 -4.25 -18.51 -13.81
N GLU A 239 -3.08 -18.50 -14.45
CA GLU A 239 -2.35 -19.69 -14.86
C GLU A 239 -1.32 -20.13 -13.83
N PRO A 240 -1.08 -21.45 -13.67
CA PRO A 240 -0.02 -21.95 -12.78
C PRO A 240 1.34 -21.35 -13.15
N GLY A 241 2.08 -20.89 -12.13
CA GLY A 241 3.43 -20.35 -12.30
C GLY A 241 3.52 -18.94 -12.89
N LYS A 242 2.40 -18.26 -13.15
CA LYS A 242 2.35 -16.93 -13.81
C LYS A 242 1.99 -15.77 -12.86
N ALA A 243 1.78 -16.01 -11.59
CA ALA A 243 1.31 -14.97 -10.66
C ALA A 243 2.28 -13.79 -10.52
N PHE A 244 3.58 -14.03 -10.67
CA PHE A 244 4.57 -12.95 -10.62
C PHE A 244 4.41 -11.91 -11.74
N LEU A 245 4.01 -12.36 -12.93
CA LEU A 245 3.71 -11.48 -14.08
C LEU A 245 2.43 -10.66 -13.84
N ILE A 246 1.42 -11.28 -13.22
CA ILE A 246 0.16 -10.59 -12.88
C ILE A 246 0.42 -9.51 -11.84
N MET A 247 1.19 -9.83 -10.81
CA MET A 247 1.60 -8.88 -9.77
C MET A 247 2.38 -7.70 -10.36
N ALA A 248 3.30 -7.98 -11.27
CA ALA A 248 4.14 -6.94 -11.91
C ALA A 248 3.32 -5.87 -12.62
N LYS A 249 2.17 -6.22 -13.21
CA LYS A 249 1.27 -5.27 -13.90
C LYS A 249 0.62 -4.24 -12.95
N GLY A 250 0.47 -4.57 -11.67
CA GLY A 250 -0.11 -3.68 -10.66
C GLY A 250 0.90 -2.84 -9.88
N LEU A 251 2.21 -3.06 -10.07
CA LEU A 251 3.24 -2.42 -9.25
C LEU A 251 3.32 -0.90 -9.45
N GLU A 252 3.10 -0.39 -10.65
CA GLU A 252 3.12 1.04 -10.93
C GLU A 252 2.02 1.76 -10.14
N THR A 253 0.77 1.26 -10.21
CA THR A 253 -0.35 1.78 -9.42
C THR A 253 -0.10 1.63 -7.90
N ALA A 254 0.47 0.52 -7.44
CA ALA A 254 0.78 0.32 -6.02
C ALA A 254 1.81 1.35 -5.50
N ARG A 255 2.83 1.68 -6.30
CA ARG A 255 3.83 2.71 -5.96
C ARG A 255 3.22 4.11 -5.93
N ALA A 256 2.38 4.46 -6.91
CA ALA A 256 1.66 5.73 -6.94
C ALA A 256 0.73 5.86 -5.71
N HIS A 257 0.00 4.81 -5.36
CA HIS A 257 -0.85 4.76 -4.17
C HIS A 257 -0.03 4.89 -2.87
N THR A 258 1.16 4.28 -2.80
CA THR A 258 2.06 4.45 -1.64
C THR A 258 2.52 5.90 -1.52
N ALA A 259 2.86 6.55 -2.64
CA ALA A 259 3.20 7.96 -2.67
C ALA A 259 2.03 8.85 -2.21
N ALA A 260 0.80 8.57 -2.66
CA ALA A 260 -0.40 9.29 -2.22
C ALA A 260 -0.59 9.23 -0.71
N ARG A 261 -0.43 8.04 -0.10
CA ARG A 261 -0.52 7.88 1.36
C ARG A 261 0.56 8.68 2.09
N ALA A 262 1.80 8.63 1.60
CA ALA A 262 2.91 9.39 2.16
C ALA A 262 2.68 10.92 2.09
N ILE A 263 2.18 11.41 0.94
CA ILE A 263 1.83 12.82 0.74
C ILE A 263 0.72 13.24 1.70
N GLY A 264 -0.31 12.42 1.88
CA GLY A 264 -1.41 12.71 2.81
C GLY A 264 -0.95 12.83 4.27
N LEU A 265 -0.07 11.94 4.73
CA LEU A 265 0.55 12.02 6.06
C LEU A 265 1.35 13.33 6.24
N ALA A 266 2.19 13.65 5.26
CA ALA A 266 2.98 14.88 5.28
C ALA A 266 2.09 16.13 5.26
N GLN A 267 1.02 16.13 4.48
CA GLN A 267 0.04 17.23 4.43
C GLN A 267 -0.63 17.42 5.79
N GLY A 268 -1.06 16.36 6.46
CA GLY A 268 -1.63 16.41 7.80
C GLY A 268 -0.65 17.00 8.82
N ALA A 269 0.59 16.54 8.78
CA ALA A 269 1.65 17.03 9.66
C ALA A 269 1.96 18.52 9.44
N LEU A 270 2.02 18.98 8.19
CA LEU A 270 2.22 20.38 7.85
C LEU A 270 1.08 21.26 8.36
N GLU A 271 -0.17 20.83 8.18
CA GLU A 271 -1.35 21.59 8.62
C GLU A 271 -1.39 21.73 10.14
N ASP A 272 -1.20 20.62 10.86
CA ASP A 272 -1.23 20.62 12.32
C ASP A 272 -0.05 21.44 12.91
N ALA A 273 1.15 21.31 12.34
CA ALA A 273 2.32 22.10 12.75
C ALA A 273 2.12 23.61 12.46
N THR A 274 1.50 23.95 11.35
CA THR A 274 1.23 25.34 10.98
C THR A 274 0.20 25.97 11.91
N ALA A 275 -0.87 25.24 12.23
CA ALA A 275 -1.89 25.69 13.19
C ALA A 275 -1.27 25.89 14.58
N TYR A 276 -0.53 24.91 15.07
CA TYR A 276 0.15 24.99 16.35
C TYR A 276 1.13 26.16 16.42
N ALA A 277 1.93 26.38 15.35
CA ALA A 277 2.90 27.47 15.32
C ALA A 277 2.27 28.87 15.41
N LYS A 278 1.06 29.04 14.88
CA LYS A 278 0.29 30.31 14.97
C LYS A 278 -0.24 30.55 16.37
N ASP A 279 -0.62 29.52 17.11
CA ASP A 279 -1.24 29.65 18.42
C ASP A 279 -0.23 29.60 19.57
N ARG A 280 0.82 28.81 19.45
CA ARG A 280 1.84 28.61 20.51
C ARG A 280 2.73 29.83 20.62
N LYS A 281 2.78 30.39 21.83
CA LYS A 281 3.64 31.56 22.12
C LYS A 281 4.87 31.14 22.93
N GLN A 282 6.02 31.70 22.57
CA GLN A 282 7.27 31.66 23.35
C GLN A 282 7.99 32.99 23.17
N PHE A 283 8.69 33.43 24.18
CA PHE A 283 9.38 34.75 24.21
C PHE A 283 8.45 35.90 23.83
N GLY A 284 7.18 35.82 24.24
CA GLY A 284 6.19 36.88 24.09
C GLY A 284 5.42 36.92 22.78
N MET A 285 5.73 36.05 21.76
CA MET A 285 5.06 36.04 20.46
C MET A 285 4.79 34.62 19.96
N PRO A 286 3.89 34.44 18.98
CA PRO A 286 3.68 33.15 18.31
C PRO A 286 4.99 32.59 17.75
N ILE A 287 5.21 31.29 17.85
CA ILE A 287 6.44 30.70 17.31
C ILE A 287 6.52 30.77 15.79
N ALA A 288 5.39 30.97 15.10
CA ALA A 288 5.33 31.25 13.67
C ALA A 288 6.06 32.56 13.25
N GLU A 289 6.38 33.47 14.18
CA GLU A 289 7.13 34.69 13.88
C GLU A 289 8.65 34.49 13.82
N TYR A 290 9.13 33.34 14.32
CA TYR A 290 10.57 33.04 14.28
C TYR A 290 10.97 32.48 12.91
N GLN A 291 12.01 33.07 12.32
CA GLN A 291 12.49 32.72 10.97
C GLN A 291 12.77 31.23 10.80
N ALA A 292 13.37 30.56 11.80
CA ALA A 292 13.66 29.13 11.75
C ALA A 292 12.38 28.28 11.58
N ILE A 293 11.28 28.64 12.24
CA ILE A 293 9.99 27.94 12.12
C ILE A 293 9.37 28.20 10.75
N ARG A 294 9.41 29.46 10.30
CA ARG A 294 8.88 29.86 8.98
C ARG A 294 9.58 29.11 7.85
N PHE A 295 10.90 28.96 7.91
CA PHE A 295 11.66 28.25 6.89
C PHE A 295 11.38 26.75 6.88
N LYS A 296 11.22 26.11 8.05
CA LYS A 296 10.77 24.72 8.14
C LYS A 296 9.42 24.53 7.43
N ILE A 297 8.41 25.33 7.76
CA ILE A 297 7.07 25.28 7.16
C ILE A 297 7.14 25.47 5.63
N ALA A 298 7.94 26.44 5.16
CA ALA A 298 8.09 26.70 3.73
C ALA A 298 8.75 25.51 2.99
N THR A 299 9.79 24.90 3.58
CA THR A 299 10.45 23.71 3.03
C THR A 299 9.48 22.53 2.98
N MET A 300 8.78 22.24 4.08
CA MET A 300 7.77 21.17 4.14
C MET A 300 6.71 21.33 3.04
N ALA A 301 6.16 22.53 2.89
CA ALA A 301 5.14 22.82 1.86
C ALA A 301 5.69 22.62 0.44
N THR A 302 6.93 23.05 0.18
CA THR A 302 7.58 22.92 -1.14
C THR A 302 7.82 21.44 -1.50
N GLU A 303 8.33 20.66 -0.55
CA GLU A 303 8.62 19.23 -0.78
C GLU A 303 7.34 18.41 -0.98
N ILE A 304 6.28 18.69 -0.22
CA ILE A 304 4.96 18.07 -0.38
C ILE A 304 4.40 18.35 -1.78
N GLU A 305 4.45 19.60 -2.21
CA GLU A 305 3.92 19.98 -3.53
C GLU A 305 4.74 19.34 -4.67
N ALA A 306 6.06 19.30 -4.56
CA ALA A 306 6.90 18.62 -5.53
C ALA A 306 6.56 17.11 -5.65
N ALA A 307 6.35 16.43 -4.50
CA ALA A 307 5.94 15.02 -4.48
C ALA A 307 4.56 14.83 -5.12
N ARG A 308 3.61 15.72 -4.82
CA ARG A 308 2.24 15.67 -5.36
C ARG A 308 2.23 15.83 -6.87
N GLN A 309 2.97 16.79 -7.42
CA GLN A 309 3.04 17.00 -8.87
C GLN A 309 3.68 15.81 -9.60
N LEU A 310 4.71 15.21 -9.01
CA LEU A 310 5.30 13.98 -9.55
C LEU A 310 4.30 12.81 -9.51
N MET A 311 3.49 12.70 -8.44
CA MET A 311 2.42 11.69 -8.35
C MET A 311 1.36 11.92 -9.43
N TYR A 312 0.91 13.14 -9.63
CA TYR A 312 -0.08 13.48 -10.67
C TYR A 312 0.43 13.11 -12.06
N TYR A 313 1.69 13.40 -12.35
CA TYR A 313 2.32 12.99 -13.60
C TYR A 313 2.29 11.47 -13.76
N VAL A 314 2.72 10.72 -12.75
CA VAL A 314 2.75 9.25 -12.80
C VAL A 314 1.35 8.65 -12.97
N CYS A 315 0.36 9.15 -12.23
CA CYS A 315 -1.03 8.69 -12.36
C CYS A 315 -1.56 8.93 -13.78
N ASN A 316 -1.28 10.08 -14.37
CA ASN A 316 -1.68 10.40 -15.76
C ASN A 316 -1.00 9.48 -16.78
N GLU A 317 0.27 9.11 -16.58
CA GLU A 317 0.97 8.15 -17.44
C GLU A 317 0.31 6.76 -17.37
N ILE A 318 0.02 6.28 -16.16
CA ILE A 318 -0.65 4.99 -15.93
C ILE A 318 -2.01 4.96 -16.62
N ASP A 319 -2.84 5.99 -16.39
CA ASP A 319 -4.21 6.06 -16.93
C ASP A 319 -4.23 6.24 -18.47
N SER A 320 -3.14 6.77 -19.02
CA SER A 320 -2.92 6.84 -20.48
C SER A 320 -2.39 5.51 -21.07
N GLY A 321 -2.20 4.47 -20.26
CA GLY A 321 -1.68 3.18 -20.70
C GLY A 321 -0.18 3.17 -21.03
N ARG A 322 0.56 4.22 -20.66
CA ARG A 322 2.01 4.30 -20.86
C ARG A 322 2.75 3.65 -19.71
N ARG A 323 3.76 2.86 -20.01
CA ARG A 323 4.63 2.28 -18.99
C ARG A 323 5.51 3.36 -18.37
N CYS A 324 5.47 3.42 -17.04
CA CYS A 324 6.20 4.43 -16.26
C CYS A 324 6.85 3.82 -14.99
N ASP A 325 7.39 2.61 -15.10
CA ASP A 325 7.97 1.84 -13.98
C ASP A 325 9.09 2.61 -13.25
N LYS A 326 9.94 3.33 -14.02
CA LYS A 326 10.98 4.20 -13.48
C LYS A 326 10.38 5.39 -12.71
N GLU A 327 9.44 6.09 -13.31
CA GLU A 327 8.77 7.27 -12.74
C GLU A 327 7.92 6.90 -11.53
N ALA A 328 7.23 5.76 -11.58
CA ALA A 328 6.50 5.21 -10.43
C ALA A 328 7.44 4.86 -9.27
N SER A 329 8.65 4.37 -9.56
CA SER A 329 9.69 4.15 -8.55
C SER A 329 10.23 5.48 -8.00
N MET A 330 10.43 6.49 -8.86
CA MET A 330 10.86 7.82 -8.44
C MET A 330 9.86 8.48 -7.49
N VAL A 331 8.57 8.44 -7.81
CA VAL A 331 7.56 9.09 -6.95
C VAL A 331 7.42 8.37 -5.62
N LYS A 332 7.42 7.02 -5.61
CA LYS A 332 7.39 6.26 -4.36
C LYS A 332 8.59 6.59 -3.48
N TYR A 333 9.80 6.56 -4.03
CA TYR A 333 11.02 6.88 -3.31
C TYR A 333 10.98 8.30 -2.76
N PHE A 334 10.75 9.30 -3.62
CA PHE A 334 10.78 10.71 -3.22
C PHE A 334 9.71 11.03 -2.17
N ALA A 335 8.45 10.62 -2.39
CA ALA A 335 7.33 10.92 -1.50
C ALA A 335 7.50 10.30 -0.11
N THR A 336 8.01 9.05 -0.03
CA THR A 336 8.16 8.37 1.27
C THR A 336 9.34 8.92 2.08
N GLU A 337 10.45 9.29 1.43
CA GLU A 337 11.58 9.98 2.07
C GLU A 337 11.17 11.40 2.56
N MET A 338 10.43 12.12 1.73
CA MET A 338 9.86 13.43 2.08
C MET A 338 8.94 13.33 3.28
N ALA A 339 8.02 12.35 3.29
CA ALA A 339 7.03 12.22 4.36
C ALA A 339 7.67 11.99 5.73
N GLU A 340 8.71 11.16 5.82
CA GLU A 340 9.44 10.97 7.09
C GLU A 340 10.10 12.27 7.57
N ARG A 341 10.75 13.01 6.67
CA ARG A 341 11.36 14.32 7.03
C ARG A 341 10.30 15.32 7.50
N VAL A 342 9.23 15.47 6.73
CA VAL A 342 8.17 16.45 7.02
C VAL A 342 7.46 16.11 8.33
N THR A 343 7.11 14.87 8.59
CA THR A 343 6.46 14.47 9.84
C THR A 343 7.38 14.62 11.05
N SER A 344 8.68 14.35 10.90
CA SER A 344 9.70 14.60 11.93
C SER A 344 9.84 16.10 12.22
N GLU A 345 9.86 16.95 11.20
CA GLU A 345 9.93 18.41 11.37
C GLU A 345 8.65 18.96 12.00
N ALA A 346 7.48 18.41 11.70
CA ALA A 346 6.24 18.76 12.36
C ALA A 346 6.29 18.47 13.88
N MET A 347 6.76 17.28 14.27
CA MET A 347 6.98 16.96 15.68
C MET A 347 7.96 17.94 16.33
N GLN A 348 9.04 18.29 15.64
CA GLN A 348 10.03 19.25 16.13
C GLN A 348 9.44 20.65 16.34
N ILE A 349 8.53 21.11 15.46
CA ILE A 349 7.82 22.38 15.60
C ILE A 349 6.91 22.39 16.84
N LEU A 350 6.23 21.27 17.12
CA LEU A 350 5.39 21.12 18.30
C LEU A 350 6.21 20.98 19.60
N GLY A 351 7.49 20.62 19.51
CA GLY A 351 8.36 20.38 20.66
C GLY A 351 7.84 19.23 21.53
N GLY A 352 7.86 19.38 22.86
CA GLY A 352 7.39 18.35 23.78
C GLY A 352 5.95 17.90 23.54
N ALA A 353 5.06 18.78 23.09
CA ALA A 353 3.68 18.44 22.74
C ALA A 353 3.62 17.43 21.55
N GLY A 354 4.50 17.58 20.56
CA GLY A 354 4.58 16.67 19.41
C GLY A 354 5.03 15.24 19.77
N TYR A 355 5.64 15.06 20.94
CA TYR A 355 6.08 13.74 21.43
C TYR A 355 5.04 13.08 22.34
N THR A 356 3.81 13.51 22.27
CA THR A 356 2.68 12.98 23.05
C THR A 356 1.55 12.54 22.13
N LYS A 357 0.67 11.68 22.64
CA LYS A 357 -0.57 11.28 21.93
C LYS A 357 -1.66 12.37 21.92
N LEU A 358 -1.40 13.56 22.45
CA LEU A 358 -2.34 14.68 22.42
C LEU A 358 -2.49 15.30 21.03
N PHE A 359 -1.52 15.09 20.15
CA PHE A 359 -1.49 15.59 18.79
C PHE A 359 -1.23 14.46 17.79
N ALA A 360 -1.83 14.53 16.63
CA ALA A 360 -1.75 13.48 15.60
C ALA A 360 -0.36 13.39 14.92
N VAL A 361 0.54 14.36 15.12
CA VAL A 361 1.84 14.40 14.45
C VAL A 361 2.73 13.18 14.76
N GLU A 362 2.61 12.60 15.97
CA GLU A 362 3.35 11.38 16.34
C GLU A 362 2.85 10.17 15.55
N ARG A 363 1.52 10.06 15.29
CA ARG A 363 0.91 9.04 14.44
C ARG A 363 1.40 9.19 13.01
N TYR A 364 1.39 10.39 12.45
CA TYR A 364 1.88 10.62 11.10
C TYR A 364 3.34 10.22 10.93
N TRP A 365 4.19 10.51 11.93
CA TRP A 365 5.60 10.12 11.90
C TRP A 365 5.80 8.60 11.96
N ARG A 366 5.10 7.90 12.85
CA ARG A 366 5.16 6.43 12.94
C ARG A 366 4.74 5.77 11.64
N ASP A 367 3.67 6.26 11.05
CA ASP A 367 3.12 5.71 9.81
C ASP A 367 3.99 6.08 8.60
N ALA A 368 4.51 7.30 8.53
CA ALA A 368 5.40 7.73 7.46
C ALA A 368 6.67 6.87 7.40
N ARG A 369 7.24 6.51 8.56
CA ARG A 369 8.43 5.67 8.62
C ARG A 369 8.23 4.30 7.94
N LEU A 370 7.03 3.73 8.04
CA LEU A 370 6.69 2.47 7.41
C LEU A 370 6.66 2.58 5.86
N THR A 371 6.25 3.73 5.31
CA THR A 371 6.08 3.90 3.86
C THR A 371 7.37 3.68 3.07
N LYS A 372 8.53 3.87 3.70
CA LYS A 372 9.85 3.59 3.13
C LYS A 372 10.18 2.10 3.06
N ILE A 373 9.51 1.27 3.87
CA ILE A 373 9.83 -0.15 4.06
C ILE A 373 8.91 -1.03 3.21
N PHE A 374 7.61 -0.87 3.32
CA PHE A 374 6.64 -1.75 2.67
C PHE A 374 6.48 -1.43 1.17
N GLU A 375 5.86 -2.35 0.43
CA GLU A 375 5.55 -2.20 -1.01
C GLU A 375 6.79 -1.86 -1.86
N GLY A 376 7.93 -2.47 -1.47
CA GLY A 376 9.26 -2.23 -2.07
C GLY A 376 10.01 -1.11 -1.36
N THR A 377 11.10 -1.47 -0.68
CA THR A 377 11.90 -0.51 0.12
C THR A 377 12.46 0.64 -0.74
N SER A 378 12.89 1.72 -0.09
CA SER A 378 13.57 2.84 -0.77
C SER A 378 14.73 2.34 -1.65
N GLU A 379 15.51 1.36 -1.17
CA GLU A 379 16.64 0.79 -1.89
C GLU A 379 16.19 -0.02 -3.12
N ILE A 380 15.05 -0.71 -3.04
CA ILE A 380 14.46 -1.39 -4.20
C ILE A 380 14.02 -0.38 -5.26
N GLN A 381 13.43 0.76 -4.85
CA GLN A 381 13.09 1.81 -5.81
C GLN A 381 14.34 2.42 -6.46
N GLN A 382 15.36 2.72 -5.66
CA GLN A 382 16.65 3.22 -6.16
C GLN A 382 17.29 2.25 -7.15
N ARG A 383 17.26 0.93 -6.84
CA ARG A 383 17.78 -0.11 -7.75
C ARG A 383 17.02 -0.12 -9.09
N ILE A 384 15.68 -0.01 -9.06
CA ILE A 384 14.87 0.02 -10.28
C ILE A 384 15.23 1.25 -11.12
N ILE A 385 15.32 2.43 -10.50
CA ILE A 385 15.71 3.67 -11.18
C ILE A 385 17.10 3.55 -11.78
N ALA A 386 18.08 3.07 -11.00
CA ALA A 386 19.45 2.88 -11.47
C ALA A 386 19.53 1.91 -12.65
N ASN A 387 18.79 0.80 -12.61
CA ASN A 387 18.75 -0.19 -13.68
C ASN A 387 18.14 0.37 -14.99
N HIS A 388 17.20 1.30 -14.89
CA HIS A 388 16.68 2.00 -16.07
C HIS A 388 17.69 2.98 -16.68
N LEU A 389 18.56 3.58 -15.86
CA LEU A 389 19.54 4.58 -16.30
C LEU A 389 20.86 3.96 -16.76
N LEU A 390 21.30 2.91 -16.08
CA LEU A 390 22.64 2.34 -16.23
C LEU A 390 22.67 0.91 -16.78
N GLY A 391 21.49 0.25 -16.87
CA GLY A 391 21.40 -1.20 -17.08
C GLY A 391 21.63 -1.98 -15.79
N LYS A 392 21.38 -3.29 -15.82
CA LYS A 392 21.64 -4.17 -14.66
C LYS A 392 23.14 -4.27 -14.39
N SER A 393 23.52 -4.24 -13.11
CA SER A 393 24.91 -4.42 -12.74
C SER A 393 25.31 -5.91 -12.77
N VAL A 394 26.60 -6.16 -13.03
CA VAL A 394 27.18 -7.53 -12.99
C VAL A 394 26.98 -8.16 -11.60
N VAL A 395 27.08 -7.36 -10.53
CA VAL A 395 26.85 -7.85 -9.15
C VAL A 395 25.41 -8.30 -8.96
N GLU A 396 24.44 -7.58 -9.50
CA GLU A 396 23.03 -8.00 -9.44
C GLU A 396 22.77 -9.30 -10.21
N GLU A 397 23.41 -9.49 -11.35
CA GLU A 397 23.35 -10.74 -12.11
C GLU A 397 23.93 -11.90 -11.31
N MET A 398 25.11 -11.72 -10.70
CA MET A 398 25.72 -12.74 -9.84
C MET A 398 24.85 -13.09 -8.62
N ILE A 399 24.21 -12.10 -7.98
CA ILE A 399 23.30 -12.31 -6.86
C ILE A 399 22.07 -13.10 -7.34
N ALA A 400 21.52 -12.78 -8.50
CA ALA A 400 20.39 -13.49 -9.09
C ALA A 400 20.73 -14.95 -9.38
N ASP A 401 21.91 -15.24 -9.91
CA ASP A 401 22.37 -16.60 -10.19
C ASP A 401 22.56 -17.42 -8.90
N ARG A 402 23.14 -16.84 -7.85
CA ARG A 402 23.27 -17.51 -6.53
C ARG A 402 21.91 -17.84 -5.93
N ALA A 403 20.99 -16.87 -5.93
CA ALA A 403 19.65 -17.06 -5.41
C ALA A 403 18.85 -18.09 -6.25
N PHE A 404 19.06 -18.14 -7.58
CA PHE A 404 18.50 -19.19 -8.43
C PHE A 404 19.00 -20.58 -8.02
N GLN A 405 20.31 -20.75 -7.85
CA GLN A 405 20.88 -22.04 -7.43
C GLN A 405 20.29 -22.52 -6.09
N SER A 406 20.13 -21.61 -5.12
CA SER A 406 19.49 -21.98 -3.84
C SER A 406 18.02 -22.38 -4.02
N THR A 407 17.27 -21.71 -4.89
CA THR A 407 15.85 -21.99 -5.16
C THR A 407 15.64 -23.35 -5.84
N VAL A 408 16.55 -23.74 -6.75
CA VAL A 408 16.43 -25.04 -7.44
C VAL A 408 17.01 -26.21 -6.65
N GLY A 409 17.62 -25.94 -5.48
CA GLY A 409 18.12 -26.99 -4.58
C GLY A 409 19.46 -27.62 -5.01
N VAL A 410 20.24 -26.90 -5.84
CA VAL A 410 21.63 -27.29 -6.14
C VAL A 410 22.49 -26.82 -4.95
N ARG A 411 22.60 -27.66 -3.92
CA ARG A 411 23.68 -27.53 -2.96
C ARG A 411 24.98 -27.90 -3.67
N GLN A 412 25.91 -26.96 -3.81
CA GLN A 412 27.30 -27.33 -4.02
C GLN A 412 27.72 -28.06 -2.75
N GLU A 413 27.89 -29.37 -2.82
CA GLU A 413 28.70 -30.08 -1.84
C GLU A 413 30.08 -29.42 -1.90
N ALA A 414 30.42 -28.73 -0.81
CA ALA A 414 31.76 -28.18 -0.65
C ALA A 414 32.73 -29.36 -0.61
N ALA A 415 33.56 -29.47 -1.64
CA ALA A 415 34.71 -30.33 -1.66
C ALA A 415 35.76 -29.86 -0.69
#